data_137b7a243d0a5666fc5b43c70f0a59ea
#
_entry.id   137b7a243d0a5666fc5b43c70f0a59ea
#
_cell.length_a   1.000
_cell.length_b   1.000
_cell.length_c   1.000
_cell.angle_alpha   90.00
_cell.angle_beta   90.00
_cell.angle_gamma   90.00
#
_symmetry.space_group_name_H-M   'P 1'
#
loop_
_entity.id
_entity.type
_entity.pdbx_description
1 polymer ?
#
loop_
_entity_poly.entity_id
_entity_poly.type
_entity_poly.pdbx_seq_one_letter_code
_entity_poly.pdbx_strand_id
1 'polypeptide(L)'
;MTMARYSHGTLKRPYNKRLVHIGDAAHRASPQLGQGANMALLDALALSSALNSRPVEHALPAYARARRLHTKIYQATSWAFTPMYQSNSKILPILRDRVLFPASQIPPVPRILTRLVCGTMVPPVQRL
;
A
#
# COMPACT_ATOMS: atom_id res chain seq x y z
N MET A 1 -26.49 10.98 -6.42
CA MET A 1 -25.09 10.58 -6.56
C MET A 1 -24.57 10.11 -5.21
N THR A 2 -24.19 8.85 -5.07
CA THR A 2 -23.73 8.32 -3.79
C THR A 2 -22.23 8.59 -3.67
N MET A 3 -21.84 9.33 -2.64
CA MET A 3 -20.42 9.68 -2.40
C MET A 3 -19.70 8.48 -1.77
N ALA A 4 -18.76 7.88 -2.47
CA ALA A 4 -17.95 6.79 -1.94
C ALA A 4 -16.98 7.32 -0.87
N ARG A 5 -17.12 6.83 0.36
CA ARG A 5 -16.15 7.12 1.44
C ARG A 5 -15.17 5.96 1.54
N TYR A 6 -13.90 6.25 1.32
CA TYR A 6 -12.84 5.28 1.48
C TYR A 6 -12.30 5.29 2.91
N SER A 7 -11.96 4.13 3.40
CA SER A 7 -11.39 3.96 4.73
C SER A 7 -10.09 3.16 4.64
N HIS A 8 -9.13 3.49 5.51
CA HIS A 8 -7.89 2.77 5.67
C HIS A 8 -8.02 1.77 6.82
N GLY A 9 -7.47 0.59 6.64
CA GLY A 9 -7.46 -0.42 7.69
C GLY A 9 -6.36 -1.44 7.43
N THR A 10 -5.63 -1.81 8.48
CA THR A 10 -4.58 -2.82 8.42
C THR A 10 -4.70 -3.76 9.60
N LEU A 11 -4.74 -5.05 9.35
CA LEU A 11 -4.72 -6.05 10.39
C LEU A 11 -3.33 -6.11 11.02
N LYS A 12 -3.26 -6.02 12.35
CA LYS A 12 -2.01 -6.18 13.09
C LYS A 12 -1.39 -7.56 12.87
N ARG A 13 -2.25 -8.60 12.75
CA ARG A 13 -1.89 -9.98 12.47
C ARG A 13 -2.81 -10.50 11.36
N PRO A 14 -2.35 -10.55 10.08
CA PRO A 14 -3.18 -10.95 8.96
C PRO A 14 -3.33 -12.48 8.83
N TYR A 15 -3.04 -13.26 9.84
CA TYR A 15 -3.13 -14.72 9.82
C TYR A 15 -3.55 -15.30 11.16
N ASN A 16 -4.08 -16.51 11.12
CA ASN A 16 -4.34 -17.40 12.26
C ASN A 16 -3.92 -18.82 11.87
N LYS A 17 -4.20 -19.84 12.71
CA LYS A 17 -3.76 -21.23 12.51
C LYS A 17 -4.01 -21.79 11.10
N ARG A 18 -5.17 -21.52 10.51
CA ARG A 18 -5.58 -22.01 9.17
C ARG A 18 -6.17 -20.95 8.26
N LEU A 19 -6.03 -19.67 8.63
CA LEU A 19 -6.58 -18.55 7.88
C LEU A 19 -5.49 -17.52 7.65
N VAL A 20 -5.42 -16.99 6.44
CA VAL A 20 -4.56 -15.86 6.08
C VAL A 20 -5.37 -14.86 5.27
N HIS A 21 -5.20 -13.58 5.57
CA HIS A 21 -5.77 -12.48 4.83
C HIS A 21 -4.70 -11.89 3.91
N ILE A 22 -5.10 -11.58 2.68
CA ILE A 22 -4.27 -10.94 1.66
C ILE A 22 -5.02 -9.77 1.03
N GLY A 23 -4.31 -8.86 0.37
CA GLY A 23 -4.89 -7.71 -0.31
C GLY A 23 -5.73 -6.85 0.63
N ASP A 24 -6.87 -6.37 0.15
CA ASP A 24 -7.77 -5.47 0.89
C ASP A 24 -8.32 -6.09 2.18
N ALA A 25 -8.42 -7.42 2.26
CA ALA A 25 -8.81 -8.10 3.49
C ALA A 25 -7.76 -7.95 4.60
N ALA A 26 -6.49 -7.77 4.25
CA ALA A 26 -5.39 -7.58 5.20
C ALA A 26 -5.06 -6.09 5.44
N HIS A 27 -5.08 -5.28 4.37
CA HIS A 27 -4.60 -3.89 4.41
C HIS A 27 -5.35 -3.02 3.38
N ARG A 28 -6.57 -2.66 3.71
CA ARG A 28 -7.40 -1.79 2.86
C ARG A 28 -6.84 -0.38 2.82
N ALA A 29 -6.69 0.17 1.61
CA ALA A 29 -6.24 1.53 1.35
C ALA A 29 -7.19 2.26 0.40
N SER A 30 -7.08 3.58 0.36
CA SER A 30 -7.77 4.40 -0.61
C SER A 30 -7.17 4.20 -2.02
N PRO A 31 -7.98 4.27 -3.11
CA PRO A 31 -7.53 3.91 -4.46
C PRO A 31 -6.63 4.96 -5.14
N GLN A 32 -6.29 6.08 -4.49
CA GLN A 32 -5.53 7.18 -5.10
C GLN A 32 -4.20 6.76 -5.72
N LEU A 33 -3.56 5.72 -5.19
CA LEU A 33 -2.30 5.20 -5.75
C LEU A 33 -2.50 4.12 -6.81
N GLY A 34 -3.73 3.64 -7.04
CA GLY A 34 -4.01 2.56 -8.01
C GLY A 34 -3.34 1.22 -7.71
N GLN A 35 -2.86 1.00 -6.48
CA GLN A 35 -2.00 -0.14 -6.14
C GLN A 35 -2.71 -1.35 -5.51
N GLY A 36 -4.03 -1.32 -5.37
CA GLY A 36 -4.77 -2.39 -4.68
C GLY A 36 -4.50 -3.78 -5.26
N ALA A 37 -4.66 -3.95 -6.58
CA ALA A 37 -4.40 -5.22 -7.26
C ALA A 37 -2.93 -5.65 -7.16
N ASN A 38 -1.99 -4.70 -7.36
CA ASN A 38 -0.56 -4.98 -7.24
C ASN A 38 -0.19 -5.44 -5.82
N MET A 39 -0.73 -4.82 -4.79
CA MET A 39 -0.53 -5.22 -3.40
C MET A 39 -1.04 -6.65 -3.13
N ALA A 40 -2.20 -7.01 -3.67
CA ALA A 40 -2.77 -8.35 -3.54
C ALA A 40 -1.90 -9.40 -4.25
N LEU A 41 -1.39 -9.10 -5.46
CA LEU A 41 -0.49 -10.00 -6.20
C LEU A 41 0.85 -10.20 -5.47
N LEU A 42 1.41 -9.14 -4.90
CA LEU A 42 2.63 -9.23 -4.10
C LEU A 42 2.42 -10.00 -2.79
N ASP A 43 1.23 -9.92 -2.19
CA ASP A 43 0.86 -10.75 -1.05
C ASP A 43 0.78 -12.22 -1.43
N ALA A 44 0.14 -12.54 -2.55
CA ALA A 44 0.06 -13.90 -3.07
C ALA A 44 1.44 -14.49 -3.37
N LEU A 45 2.33 -13.70 -4.00
CA LEU A 45 3.72 -14.10 -4.26
C LEU A 45 4.48 -14.38 -2.97
N ALA A 46 4.40 -13.47 -1.99
CA ALA A 46 5.10 -13.63 -0.72
C ALA A 46 4.57 -14.84 0.07
N LEU A 47 3.26 -15.04 0.08
CA LEU A 47 2.63 -16.18 0.74
C LEU A 47 3.03 -17.50 0.07
N SER A 48 2.96 -17.58 -1.26
CA SER A 48 3.37 -18.76 -2.03
C SER A 48 4.84 -19.11 -1.77
N SER A 49 5.73 -18.11 -1.85
CA SER A 49 7.16 -18.31 -1.57
C SER A 49 7.42 -18.80 -0.14
N ALA A 50 6.68 -18.28 0.85
CA ALA A 50 6.80 -18.70 2.22
C ALA A 50 6.32 -20.14 2.43
N LEU A 51 5.20 -20.53 1.83
CA LEU A 51 4.63 -21.88 1.92
C LEU A 51 5.49 -22.92 1.21
N ASN A 52 6.15 -22.56 0.11
CA ASN A 52 7.06 -23.45 -0.61
C ASN A 52 8.37 -23.71 0.14
N SER A 53 8.78 -22.80 1.04
CA SER A 53 10.08 -22.89 1.72
C SER A 53 9.99 -23.32 3.17
N ARG A 54 8.79 -23.38 3.78
CA ARG A 54 8.60 -23.60 5.21
C ARG A 54 7.29 -24.32 5.52
N PRO A 55 7.22 -25.06 6.64
CA PRO A 55 5.95 -25.53 7.19
C PRO A 55 4.99 -24.38 7.47
N VAL A 56 3.68 -24.62 7.35
CA VAL A 56 2.62 -23.60 7.46
C VAL A 56 2.75 -22.74 8.72
N GLU A 57 3.10 -23.36 9.84
CA GLU A 57 3.27 -22.69 11.15
C GLU A 57 4.32 -21.57 11.13
N HIS A 58 5.37 -21.74 10.31
CA HIS A 58 6.46 -20.77 10.12
C HIS A 58 6.27 -19.90 8.88
N ALA A 59 5.56 -20.39 7.88
CA ALA A 59 5.31 -19.69 6.62
C ALA A 59 4.43 -18.46 6.82
N LEU A 60 3.33 -18.56 7.58
CA LEU A 60 2.42 -17.43 7.79
C LEU A 60 3.06 -16.25 8.54
N PRO A 61 3.83 -16.45 9.63
CA PRO A 61 4.61 -15.38 10.25
C PRO A 61 5.68 -14.80 9.31
N ALA A 62 6.32 -15.62 8.48
CA ALA A 62 7.34 -15.18 7.54
C ALA A 62 6.73 -14.28 6.46
N TYR A 63 5.61 -14.69 5.86
CA TYR A 63 4.81 -13.87 4.94
C TYR A 63 4.48 -12.50 5.54
N ALA A 64 3.90 -12.47 6.74
CA ALA A 64 3.50 -11.23 7.39
C ALA A 64 4.69 -10.28 7.64
N ARG A 65 5.87 -10.81 8.01
CA ARG A 65 7.09 -10.03 8.17
C ARG A 65 7.60 -9.49 6.84
N ALA A 66 7.64 -10.32 5.81
CA ALA A 66 8.15 -9.96 4.50
C ALA A 66 7.37 -8.80 3.85
N ARG A 67 6.06 -8.73 4.11
CA ARG A 67 5.17 -7.69 3.56
C ARG A 67 5.05 -6.43 4.41
N ARG A 68 5.45 -6.50 5.69
CA ARG A 68 5.17 -5.47 6.71
C ARG A 68 5.64 -4.07 6.33
N LEU A 69 6.88 -3.92 5.86
CA LEU A 69 7.45 -2.60 5.55
C LEU A 69 6.78 -2.00 4.32
N HIS A 70 6.67 -2.78 3.25
CA HIS A 70 6.06 -2.35 2.01
C HIS A 70 4.60 -1.91 2.24
N THR A 71 3.81 -2.74 2.92
CA THR A 71 2.42 -2.43 3.27
C THR A 71 2.30 -1.14 4.09
N LYS A 72 3.16 -0.95 5.10
CA LYS A 72 3.15 0.27 5.93
C LYS A 72 3.42 1.53 5.13
N ILE A 73 4.41 1.51 4.22
CA ILE A 73 4.74 2.67 3.40
C ILE A 73 3.57 3.01 2.49
N TYR A 74 2.97 2.02 1.82
CA TYR A 74 1.82 2.26 0.96
C TYR A 74 0.59 2.75 1.70
N GLN A 75 0.31 2.22 2.88
CA GLN A 75 -0.76 2.70 3.74
C GLN A 75 -0.53 4.16 4.16
N ALA A 76 0.67 4.49 4.61
CA ALA A 76 1.02 5.86 5.02
C ALA A 76 0.91 6.85 3.83
N THR A 77 1.39 6.45 2.67
CA THR A 77 1.32 7.27 1.45
C THR A 77 -0.13 7.46 1.00
N SER A 78 -0.91 6.37 0.94
CA SER A 78 -2.33 6.45 0.60
C SER A 78 -3.10 7.34 1.57
N TRP A 79 -2.82 7.22 2.86
CA TRP A 79 -3.41 8.08 3.89
C TRP A 79 -3.05 9.55 3.69
N ALA A 80 -1.79 9.86 3.39
CA ALA A 80 -1.32 11.23 3.17
C ALA A 80 -1.93 11.88 1.91
N PHE A 81 -2.17 11.09 0.85
CA PHE A 81 -2.76 11.61 -0.38
C PHE A 81 -4.29 11.72 -0.33
N THR A 82 -4.96 10.89 0.47
CA THR A 82 -6.44 10.87 0.52
C THR A 82 -7.09 12.23 0.76
N PRO A 83 -6.65 13.08 1.71
CA PRO A 83 -7.26 14.39 1.94
C PRO A 83 -7.18 15.36 0.75
N MET A 84 -6.17 15.21 -0.11
CA MET A 84 -6.00 16.05 -1.29
C MET A 84 -7.07 15.81 -2.36
N TYR A 85 -7.71 14.62 -2.32
CA TYR A 85 -8.73 14.20 -3.28
C TYR A 85 -10.12 14.04 -2.66
N GLN A 86 -10.18 13.80 -1.35
CA GLN A 86 -11.41 13.46 -0.64
C GLN A 86 -11.55 14.24 0.68
N SER A 87 -11.45 15.55 0.61
CA SER A 87 -11.78 16.43 1.75
C SER A 87 -12.74 17.55 1.31
N ASN A 88 -13.47 18.06 2.27
CA ASN A 88 -14.29 19.26 2.09
C ASN A 88 -13.46 20.56 2.14
N SER A 89 -12.14 20.44 2.19
CA SER A 89 -11.23 21.59 2.23
C SER A 89 -11.19 22.29 0.87
N LYS A 90 -11.36 23.60 0.86
CA LYS A 90 -11.16 24.44 -0.32
C LYS A 90 -9.68 24.78 -0.57
N ILE A 91 -8.84 24.61 0.45
CA ILE A 91 -7.40 24.96 0.41
C ILE A 91 -6.55 23.82 -0.16
N LEU A 92 -6.84 22.56 0.20
CA LEU A 92 -6.06 21.41 -0.22
C LEU A 92 -6.00 21.22 -1.76
N PRO A 93 -7.09 21.39 -2.52
CA PRO A 93 -7.01 21.36 -3.98
C PRO A 93 -6.12 22.47 -4.56
N ILE A 94 -6.19 23.69 -4.01
CA ILE A 94 -5.36 24.82 -4.44
C ILE A 94 -3.88 24.51 -4.16
N LEU A 95 -3.56 23.98 -2.98
CA LEU A 95 -2.20 23.57 -2.62
C LEU A 95 -1.69 22.46 -3.55
N ARG A 96 -2.52 21.46 -3.84
CA ARG A 96 -2.20 20.40 -4.79
C ARG A 96 -1.87 20.96 -6.16
N ASP A 97 -2.74 21.80 -6.72
CA ASP A 97 -2.66 22.22 -8.11
C ASP A 97 -1.60 23.31 -8.33
N ARG A 98 -1.44 24.24 -7.38
CA ARG A 98 -0.51 25.39 -7.52
C ARG A 98 0.87 25.17 -6.91
N VAL A 99 1.03 24.24 -5.98
CA VAL A 99 2.31 23.99 -5.30
C VAL A 99 2.82 22.59 -5.58
N LEU A 100 2.03 21.56 -5.26
CA LEU A 100 2.50 20.18 -5.37
C LEU A 100 2.64 19.73 -6.82
N PHE A 101 1.74 20.14 -7.71
CA PHE A 101 1.83 19.77 -9.12
C PHE A 101 3.06 20.40 -9.79
N PRO A 102 3.35 21.71 -9.72
CA PRO A 102 4.60 22.24 -10.24
C PRO A 102 5.84 21.64 -9.58
N ALA A 103 5.83 21.45 -8.26
CA ALA A 103 6.94 20.82 -7.55
C ALA A 103 7.17 19.37 -8.01
N SER A 104 6.12 18.66 -8.40
CA SER A 104 6.22 17.30 -8.92
C SER A 104 6.95 17.20 -10.26
N GLN A 105 7.13 18.31 -10.99
CA GLN A 105 7.86 18.36 -12.26
C GLN A 105 9.36 18.59 -12.09
N ILE A 106 9.79 18.98 -10.88
CA ILE A 106 11.19 19.32 -10.60
C ILE A 106 11.98 18.07 -10.21
N PRO A 107 13.11 17.73 -10.90
CA PRO A 107 13.96 16.63 -10.46
C PRO A 107 14.48 16.83 -9.03
N PRO A 108 14.53 15.75 -8.18
CA PRO A 108 14.30 14.32 -8.48
C PRO A 108 12.87 13.83 -8.25
N VAL A 109 11.91 14.72 -7.96
CA VAL A 109 10.55 14.38 -7.52
C VAL A 109 9.80 13.43 -8.49
N PRO A 110 9.81 13.65 -9.84
CA PRO A 110 9.15 12.74 -10.77
C PRO A 110 9.65 11.29 -10.64
N ARG A 111 10.96 11.10 -10.46
CA ARG A 111 11.56 9.77 -10.30
C ARG A 111 11.08 9.09 -9.01
N ILE A 112 10.96 9.84 -7.92
CA ILE A 112 10.47 9.33 -6.63
C ILE A 112 9.00 8.94 -6.75
N LEU A 113 8.17 9.79 -7.35
CA LEU A 113 6.75 9.52 -7.58
C LEU A 113 6.54 8.30 -8.48
N THR A 114 7.32 8.18 -9.58
CA THR A 114 7.27 7.01 -10.44
C THR A 114 7.59 5.74 -9.66
N ARG A 115 8.67 5.72 -8.88
CA ARG A 115 9.02 4.56 -8.04
C ARG A 115 7.94 4.24 -7.00
N LEU A 116 7.30 5.27 -6.45
CA LEU A 116 6.19 5.11 -5.52
C LEU A 116 5.00 4.43 -6.21
N VAL A 117 4.57 4.97 -7.35
CA VAL A 117 3.43 4.43 -8.12
C VAL A 117 3.73 3.04 -8.69
N CYS A 118 4.97 2.79 -9.14
CA CYS A 118 5.38 1.46 -9.62
C CYS A 118 5.60 0.43 -8.50
N GLY A 119 5.54 0.83 -7.23
CA GLY A 119 5.78 -0.10 -6.12
C GLY A 119 7.23 -0.49 -5.89
N THR A 120 8.18 0.23 -6.48
CA THR A 120 9.61 -0.11 -6.46
C THR A 120 10.44 0.75 -5.49
N MET A 121 9.80 1.59 -4.67
CA MET A 121 10.50 2.42 -3.67
C MET A 121 11.22 1.60 -2.61
N VAL A 122 10.63 0.49 -2.21
CA VAL A 122 11.22 -0.49 -1.28
C VAL A 122 11.03 -1.88 -1.86
N PRO A 123 11.89 -2.85 -1.49
CA PRO A 123 11.68 -4.22 -1.92
C PRO A 123 10.27 -4.68 -1.57
N PRO A 124 9.47 -5.12 -2.55
CA PRO A 124 8.07 -5.45 -2.35
C PRO A 124 7.88 -6.66 -1.43
N VAL A 125 8.89 -7.53 -1.40
CA VAL A 125 8.98 -8.68 -0.51
C VAL A 125 10.36 -8.65 0.14
N GLN A 126 10.41 -8.54 1.46
CA GLN A 126 11.67 -8.72 2.18
C GLN A 126 12.12 -10.18 2.10
N ARG A 127 13.42 -10.44 2.24
CA ARG A 127 13.96 -11.81 2.20
C ARG A 127 13.16 -12.72 3.14
N LEU A 128 12.61 -13.76 2.57
CA LEU A 128 11.88 -14.82 3.26
C LEU A 128 12.83 -15.81 3.91
#